data_2c0cb648d3f5f0c0376e505a7acc27bf
#
_entry.id   2c0cb648d3f5f0c0376e505a7acc27bf
#
_cell.length_a   1.000
_cell.length_b   1.000
_cell.length_c   1.000
_cell.angle_alpha   90.00
_cell.angle_beta   90.00
_cell.angle_gamma   90.00
#
_symmetry.space_group_name_H-M   'P 1'
#
loop_
_entity.id
_entity.type
_entity.pdbx_description
1 polymer ?
#
loop_
_entity_poly.entity_id
_entity_poly.type
_entity_poly.pdbx_seq_one_letter_code
_entity_poly.pdbx_strand_id
1 'polypeptide(L)'
;MELYEYARPGLMAGKKILYVHGFASSGQNGSVRTLRLLMPRAQVLAPDLPVEPFDAMELLRNMVVSEKPDLIVGSSMGAMYAEILYGVDRILVNPAFQLADTLLKNNGLGRQEFHNPRQDGETSFLVTKTLLEHFREVSSHCFERASEDQDKVFGLYGKRDTLVHTFDLFSGHYPQAVRFDGEHYLNDEAILHSLLPVIQWIDDRQNGVQRPVLFISLSDRIINHSSGFHKAVATLAADYDIHIVAGVPYNNPELCQKVFGWCEENLGVPVWNRVTITNHKNLLLADYLIDAEPEANGGKDFMGTMIHFGSDAFKTWEDVLTYFERLGGQ
;
A
#
# COMPACT_ATOMS: atom_id res chain seq x y z
N MET A 1 -14.41 9.63 10.92
CA MET A 1 -13.78 8.32 11.21
C MET A 1 -12.80 8.54 12.36
N GLU A 2 -12.95 7.77 13.44
CA GLU A 2 -12.04 7.86 14.57
C GLU A 2 -10.88 6.89 14.36
N LEU A 3 -9.75 7.42 13.89
CA LEU A 3 -8.58 6.63 13.45
C LEU A 3 -8.00 5.69 14.52
N TYR A 4 -8.15 6.02 15.80
CA TYR A 4 -7.63 5.18 16.88
C TYR A 4 -8.29 3.79 16.96
N GLU A 5 -9.53 3.65 16.43
CA GLU A 5 -10.23 2.35 16.34
C GLU A 5 -9.54 1.38 15.38
N TYR A 6 -8.72 1.92 14.47
CA TYR A 6 -7.96 1.15 13.48
C TYR A 6 -6.50 0.96 13.89
N ALA A 7 -6.12 1.35 15.11
CA ALA A 7 -4.75 1.18 15.58
C ALA A 7 -4.37 -0.31 15.64
N ARG A 8 -3.18 -0.62 15.11
CA ARG A 8 -2.60 -1.97 15.08
C ARG A 8 -1.30 -1.99 15.90
N PRO A 9 -1.37 -2.12 17.24
CA PRO A 9 -0.18 -2.04 18.10
C PRO A 9 0.87 -3.14 17.84
N GLY A 10 0.47 -4.26 17.24
CA GLY A 10 1.38 -5.35 16.85
C GLY A 10 2.15 -5.06 15.58
N LEU A 11 1.60 -4.22 14.68
CA LEU A 11 2.20 -3.95 13.38
C LEU A 11 3.46 -3.11 13.54
N MET A 12 4.57 -3.57 12.96
CA MET A 12 5.90 -2.97 13.06
C MET A 12 6.36 -2.73 14.52
N ALA A 13 5.86 -3.51 15.48
CA ALA A 13 6.16 -3.32 16.90
C ALA A 13 7.66 -3.52 17.17
N GLY A 14 8.29 -2.50 17.79
CA GLY A 14 9.72 -2.48 18.07
C GLY A 14 10.63 -2.17 16.87
N LYS A 15 10.04 -1.97 15.68
CA LYS A 15 10.75 -1.64 14.44
C LYS A 15 10.76 -0.13 14.17
N LYS A 16 11.66 0.30 13.30
CA LYS A 16 11.82 1.69 12.87
C LYS A 16 11.34 1.90 11.46
N ILE A 17 10.50 2.91 11.27
CA ILE A 17 10.03 3.38 9.96
C ILE A 17 10.62 4.76 9.71
N LEU A 18 11.40 4.91 8.64
CA LEU A 18 11.87 6.21 8.17
C LEU A 18 10.85 6.76 7.17
N TYR A 19 10.14 7.82 7.55
CA TYR A 19 9.24 8.54 6.65
C TYR A 19 9.95 9.71 5.98
N VAL A 20 9.97 9.71 4.66
CA VAL A 20 10.62 10.72 3.81
C VAL A 20 9.54 11.56 3.12
N HIS A 21 9.39 12.81 3.57
CA HIS A 21 8.29 13.68 3.14
C HIS A 21 8.48 14.26 1.72
N GLY A 22 7.39 14.74 1.12
CA GLY A 22 7.37 15.37 -0.19
C GLY A 22 7.90 16.81 -0.19
N PHE A 23 7.96 17.39 -1.40
CA PHE A 23 8.38 18.78 -1.62
C PHE A 23 7.52 19.76 -0.81
N ALA A 24 8.16 20.80 -0.25
CA ALA A 24 7.53 21.82 0.58
C ALA A 24 6.78 21.29 1.83
N SER A 25 7.02 20.05 2.24
CA SER A 25 6.44 19.44 3.44
C SER A 25 7.45 19.42 4.59
N SER A 26 7.14 18.68 5.66
CA SER A 26 8.02 18.48 6.83
C SER A 26 7.78 17.13 7.49
N GLY A 27 8.62 16.78 8.48
CA GLY A 27 8.44 15.62 9.34
C GLY A 27 7.25 15.70 10.30
N GLN A 28 6.51 16.82 10.32
CA GLN A 28 5.32 17.03 11.15
C GLN A 28 4.01 17.01 10.35
N ASN A 29 4.02 16.45 9.14
CA ASN A 29 2.84 16.38 8.28
C ASN A 29 1.76 15.40 8.81
N GLY A 30 0.58 15.44 8.17
CA GLY A 30 -0.57 14.61 8.54
C GLY A 30 -0.28 13.11 8.49
N SER A 31 0.38 12.64 7.42
CA SER A 31 0.69 11.21 7.23
C SER A 31 1.55 10.64 8.35
N VAL A 32 2.55 11.39 8.81
CA VAL A 32 3.40 10.99 9.95
C VAL A 32 2.58 10.84 11.24
N ARG A 33 1.66 11.78 11.49
CA ARG A 33 0.77 11.71 12.67
C ARG A 33 -0.14 10.50 12.61
N THR A 34 -0.72 10.24 11.45
CA THR A 34 -1.58 9.08 11.23
C THR A 34 -0.82 7.77 11.39
N LEU A 35 0.39 7.63 10.83
CA LEU A 35 1.21 6.43 11.02
C LEU A 35 1.57 6.18 12.49
N ARG A 36 1.94 7.23 13.25
CA ARG A 36 2.22 7.12 14.69
C ARG A 36 1.01 6.69 15.51
N LEU A 37 -0.19 7.14 15.11
CA LEU A 37 -1.45 6.74 15.74
C LEU A 37 -1.80 5.29 15.45
N LEU A 38 -1.66 4.87 14.19
CA LEU A 38 -2.04 3.53 13.73
C LEU A 38 -1.06 2.45 14.20
N MET A 39 0.23 2.80 14.36
CA MET A 39 1.29 1.88 14.77
C MET A 39 2.02 2.40 16.02
N PRO A 40 1.35 2.43 17.20
CA PRO A 40 1.85 3.12 18.40
C PRO A 40 3.09 2.47 19.01
N ARG A 41 3.46 1.26 18.61
CA ARG A 41 4.68 0.57 19.07
C ARG A 41 5.81 0.58 18.03
N ALA A 42 5.58 1.16 16.84
CA ALA A 42 6.62 1.43 15.87
C ALA A 42 7.28 2.79 16.16
N GLN A 43 8.56 2.90 15.87
CA GLN A 43 9.27 4.19 15.94
C GLN A 43 9.25 4.84 14.56
N VAL A 44 8.40 5.85 14.35
CA VAL A 44 8.33 6.60 13.09
C VAL A 44 9.28 7.80 13.16
N LEU A 45 10.43 7.67 12.48
CA LEU A 45 11.44 8.71 12.27
C LEU A 45 11.02 9.54 11.06
N ALA A 46 10.93 10.83 11.20
CA ALA A 46 10.52 11.75 10.14
C ALA A 46 11.31 13.06 10.25
N PRO A 47 12.49 13.14 9.62
CA PRO A 47 13.30 14.37 9.63
C PRO A 47 12.66 15.45 8.78
N ASP A 48 12.92 16.70 9.10
CA ASP A 48 12.77 17.80 8.14
C ASP A 48 13.93 17.74 7.14
N LEU A 49 13.63 17.57 5.88
CA LEU A 49 14.66 17.47 4.84
C LEU A 49 15.22 18.84 4.51
N PRO A 50 16.54 18.97 4.31
CA PRO A 50 17.12 20.12 3.65
C PRO A 50 16.47 20.38 2.28
N VAL A 51 16.39 21.66 1.89
CA VAL A 51 15.87 22.06 0.58
C VAL A 51 16.82 21.61 -0.53
N GLU A 52 18.12 21.66 -0.25
CA GLU A 52 19.17 21.21 -1.18
C GLU A 52 19.16 19.67 -1.30
N PRO A 53 18.98 19.12 -2.52
CA PRO A 53 18.84 17.66 -2.72
C PRO A 53 20.06 16.85 -2.27
N PHE A 54 21.27 17.37 -2.45
CA PHE A 54 22.48 16.66 -2.03
C PHE A 54 22.56 16.54 -0.51
N ASP A 55 22.26 17.64 0.19
CA ASP A 55 22.23 17.67 1.67
C ASP A 55 21.13 16.75 2.20
N ALA A 56 19.97 16.73 1.54
CA ALA A 56 18.88 15.83 1.87
C ALA A 56 19.29 14.37 1.71
N MET A 57 19.97 14.01 0.63
CA MET A 57 20.46 12.64 0.40
C MET A 57 21.58 12.27 1.37
N GLU A 58 22.46 13.20 1.75
CA GLU A 58 23.48 12.96 2.78
C GLU A 58 22.84 12.68 4.12
N LEU A 59 21.87 13.51 4.56
CA LEU A 59 21.09 13.30 5.78
C LEU A 59 20.41 11.92 5.78
N LEU A 60 19.72 11.57 4.70
CA LEU A 60 18.98 10.30 4.62
C LEU A 60 19.91 9.10 4.64
N ARG A 61 21.06 9.13 3.94
CA ARG A 61 22.06 8.06 3.98
C ARG A 61 22.64 7.89 5.38
N ASN A 62 22.96 8.99 6.06
CA ASN A 62 23.46 8.97 7.43
C ASN A 62 22.41 8.38 8.38
N MET A 63 21.13 8.73 8.22
CA MET A 63 20.04 8.14 9.01
C MET A 63 19.87 6.65 8.76
N VAL A 64 19.95 6.20 7.50
CA VAL A 64 19.89 4.74 7.19
C VAL A 64 21.01 3.99 7.89
N VAL A 65 22.23 4.53 7.92
CA VAL A 65 23.38 3.89 8.58
C VAL A 65 23.25 3.91 10.11
N SER A 66 22.87 5.04 10.69
CA SER A 66 22.81 5.22 12.15
C SER A 66 21.59 4.60 12.79
N GLU A 67 20.42 4.81 12.18
CA GLU A 67 19.13 4.36 12.74
C GLU A 67 18.76 2.94 12.31
N LYS A 68 19.26 2.49 11.16
CA LYS A 68 18.97 1.17 10.56
C LYS A 68 17.46 0.92 10.49
N PRO A 69 16.70 1.72 9.73
CA PRO A 69 15.26 1.54 9.63
C PRO A 69 14.90 0.18 9.02
N ASP A 70 13.85 -0.43 9.51
CA ASP A 70 13.29 -1.68 8.98
C ASP A 70 12.46 -1.44 7.72
N LEU A 71 11.94 -0.22 7.58
CA LEU A 71 11.12 0.22 6.44
C LEU A 71 11.35 1.69 6.16
N ILE A 72 11.41 2.05 4.87
CA ILE A 72 11.38 3.44 4.41
C ILE A 72 10.05 3.68 3.70
N VAL A 73 9.33 4.73 4.07
CA VAL A 73 8.11 5.19 3.38
C VAL A 73 8.39 6.57 2.81
N GLY A 74 8.47 6.67 1.50
CA GLY A 74 8.66 7.95 0.81
C GLY A 74 7.38 8.42 0.13
N SER A 75 7.13 9.73 0.15
CA SER A 75 5.99 10.34 -0.56
C SER A 75 6.48 11.40 -1.55
N SER A 76 6.04 11.34 -2.80
CA SER A 76 6.35 12.31 -3.86
C SER A 76 7.88 12.49 -4.04
N MET A 77 8.44 13.67 -3.78
CA MET A 77 9.89 13.92 -3.74
C MET A 77 10.62 12.95 -2.80
N GLY A 78 10.04 12.72 -1.62
CA GLY A 78 10.61 11.78 -0.65
C GLY A 78 10.64 10.34 -1.15
N ALA A 79 9.71 9.95 -2.02
CA ALA A 79 9.72 8.65 -2.67
C ALA A 79 10.84 8.55 -3.73
N MET A 80 11.13 9.62 -4.45
CA MET A 80 12.30 9.69 -5.34
C MET A 80 13.60 9.48 -4.56
N TYR A 81 13.77 10.14 -3.40
CA TYR A 81 14.93 9.94 -2.55
C TYR A 81 14.99 8.52 -1.96
N ALA A 82 13.86 8.00 -1.50
CA ALA A 82 13.77 6.67 -0.92
C ALA A 82 14.15 5.58 -1.93
N GLU A 83 13.89 5.79 -3.22
CA GLU A 83 14.26 4.83 -4.27
C GLU A 83 15.76 4.57 -4.29
N ILE A 84 16.59 5.59 -4.07
CA ILE A 84 18.07 5.54 -4.10
C ILE A 84 18.65 4.94 -2.78
N LEU A 85 17.84 4.72 -1.74
CA LEU A 85 18.28 4.18 -0.45
C LEU A 85 18.18 2.65 -0.45
N TYR A 86 19.07 1.99 -1.19
CA TYR A 86 19.05 0.54 -1.42
C TYR A 86 19.28 -0.30 -0.16
N GLY A 87 18.83 -1.56 -0.20
CA GLY A 87 19.06 -2.57 0.84
C GLY A 87 17.99 -2.64 1.92
N VAL A 88 17.12 -1.64 2.04
CA VAL A 88 15.99 -1.56 2.98
C VAL A 88 14.67 -1.79 2.26
N ASP A 89 13.67 -2.35 2.91
CA ASP A 89 12.30 -2.39 2.39
C ASP A 89 11.75 -0.98 2.22
N ARG A 90 11.12 -0.70 1.07
CA ARG A 90 10.67 0.66 0.71
C ARG A 90 9.26 0.65 0.14
N ILE A 91 8.48 1.64 0.55
CA ILE A 91 7.19 1.96 -0.07
C ILE A 91 7.29 3.37 -0.65
N LEU A 92 7.13 3.47 -1.96
CA LEU A 92 7.23 4.70 -2.73
C LEU A 92 5.83 5.15 -3.14
N VAL A 93 5.32 6.22 -2.52
CA VAL A 93 3.97 6.72 -2.79
C VAL A 93 4.06 7.88 -3.76
N ASN A 94 3.42 7.74 -4.92
CA ASN A 94 3.40 8.73 -5.99
C ASN A 94 4.79 9.34 -6.26
N PRO A 95 5.82 8.52 -6.54
CA PRO A 95 7.20 8.97 -6.61
C PRO A 95 7.43 9.98 -7.75
N ALA A 96 7.92 11.17 -7.39
CA ALA A 96 8.12 12.29 -8.29
C ALA A 96 9.50 12.25 -8.95
N PHE A 97 9.83 11.21 -9.73
CA PHE A 97 11.13 11.07 -10.41
C PHE A 97 11.44 12.21 -11.40
N GLN A 98 10.41 12.97 -11.81
CA GLN A 98 10.53 14.12 -12.72
C GLN A 98 10.17 15.43 -12.01
N LEU A 99 10.53 15.56 -10.72
CA LEU A 99 10.16 16.69 -9.87
C LEU A 99 10.56 18.04 -10.50
N ALA A 100 11.78 18.16 -10.99
CA ALA A 100 12.28 19.41 -11.58
C ALA A 100 11.42 19.88 -12.76
N ASP A 101 11.02 18.95 -13.62
CA ASP A 101 10.18 19.27 -14.79
C ASP A 101 8.74 19.60 -14.39
N THR A 102 8.21 18.92 -13.38
CA THR A 102 6.90 19.21 -12.80
C THR A 102 6.89 20.61 -12.19
N LEU A 103 7.91 20.99 -11.43
CA LEU A 103 8.05 22.35 -10.87
C LEU A 103 8.14 23.42 -11.95
N LEU A 104 8.93 23.18 -13.02
CA LEU A 104 9.02 24.12 -14.13
C LEU A 104 7.66 24.33 -14.83
N LYS A 105 6.93 23.26 -15.10
CA LYS A 105 5.60 23.34 -15.75
C LYS A 105 4.60 24.10 -14.90
N ASN A 106 4.68 24.01 -13.60
CA ASN A 106 3.72 24.60 -12.64
C ASN A 106 4.20 25.94 -12.05
N ASN A 107 5.12 26.66 -12.73
CA ASN A 107 5.68 27.93 -12.27
C ASN A 107 6.29 27.86 -10.86
N GLY A 108 6.93 26.75 -10.53
CA GLY A 108 7.51 26.48 -9.21
C GLY A 108 8.81 27.25 -8.89
N LEU A 109 9.32 28.10 -9.82
CA LEU A 109 10.49 28.95 -9.54
C LEU A 109 10.12 30.10 -8.61
N GLY A 110 11.08 30.52 -7.79
CA GLY A 110 10.92 31.64 -6.87
C GLY A 110 10.65 31.18 -5.43
N ARG A 111 10.11 32.08 -4.62
CA ARG A 111 9.82 31.81 -3.22
C ARG A 111 8.63 30.86 -3.09
N GLN A 112 8.83 29.78 -2.34
CA GLN A 112 7.81 28.77 -2.00
C GLN A 112 7.63 28.74 -0.47
N GLU A 113 6.43 28.45 -0.01
CA GLU A 113 6.12 28.29 1.41
C GLU A 113 6.07 26.82 1.78
N PHE A 114 6.52 26.50 3.00
CA PHE A 114 6.31 25.16 3.56
C PHE A 114 4.86 24.97 3.96
N HIS A 115 4.28 23.85 3.57
CA HIS A 115 2.88 23.51 3.84
C HIS A 115 2.65 23.06 5.28
N ASN A 116 3.71 22.67 5.99
CA ASN A 116 3.66 22.16 7.35
C ASN A 116 4.73 22.82 8.20
N PRO A 117 4.50 22.98 9.51
CA PRO A 117 5.53 23.50 10.42
C PRO A 117 6.81 22.67 10.38
N ARG A 118 7.95 23.32 10.47
CA ARG A 118 9.28 22.70 10.56
C ARG A 118 9.87 22.90 11.94
N GLN A 119 10.77 22.00 12.34
CA GLN A 119 11.45 22.09 13.65
C GLN A 119 12.45 23.26 13.70
N ASP A 120 13.04 23.62 12.55
CA ASP A 120 13.94 24.77 12.40
C ASP A 120 13.22 26.11 12.39
N GLY A 121 11.88 26.12 12.31
CA GLY A 121 11.05 27.32 12.26
C GLY A 121 11.04 28.03 10.90
N GLU A 122 11.70 27.49 9.87
CA GLU A 122 11.62 28.05 8.53
C GLU A 122 10.22 27.92 7.94
N THR A 123 9.73 28.99 7.32
CA THR A 123 8.38 29.04 6.73
C THR A 123 8.41 29.06 5.20
N SER A 124 9.55 29.33 4.59
CA SER A 124 9.67 29.44 3.13
C SER A 124 11.10 29.20 2.66
N PHE A 125 11.24 28.90 1.39
CA PHE A 125 12.53 28.67 0.73
C PHE A 125 12.50 29.18 -0.72
N LEU A 126 13.66 29.22 -1.35
CA LEU A 126 13.79 29.70 -2.74
C LEU A 126 14.07 28.54 -3.70
N VAL A 127 13.22 28.40 -4.71
CA VAL A 127 13.45 27.47 -5.82
C VAL A 127 14.15 28.22 -6.96
N THR A 128 15.39 27.83 -7.20
CA THR A 128 16.22 28.37 -8.28
C THR A 128 16.38 27.38 -9.42
N LYS A 129 16.90 27.83 -10.57
CA LYS A 129 17.26 26.93 -11.66
C LYS A 129 18.33 25.94 -11.26
N THR A 130 19.32 26.39 -10.49
CA THR A 130 20.39 25.52 -9.94
C THR A 130 19.81 24.43 -9.05
N LEU A 131 18.88 24.78 -8.16
CA LEU A 131 18.19 23.78 -7.34
C LEU A 131 17.47 22.71 -8.19
N LEU A 132 16.84 23.12 -9.30
CA LEU A 132 16.19 22.17 -10.21
C LEU A 132 17.22 21.29 -10.96
N GLU A 133 18.41 21.82 -11.28
CA GLU A 133 19.50 21.02 -11.86
C GLU A 133 19.98 19.97 -10.86
N HIS A 134 20.13 20.32 -9.58
CA HIS A 134 20.49 19.38 -8.51
C HIS A 134 19.41 18.29 -8.31
N PHE A 135 18.14 18.63 -8.38
CA PHE A 135 17.07 17.63 -8.37
C PHE A 135 17.14 16.66 -9.56
N ARG A 136 17.47 17.16 -10.77
CA ARG A 136 17.67 16.28 -11.94
C ARG A 136 18.88 15.37 -11.76
N GLU A 137 19.98 15.90 -11.22
CA GLU A 137 21.18 15.10 -10.96
C GLU A 137 20.87 13.97 -9.96
N VAL A 138 20.26 14.28 -8.83
CA VAL A 138 19.87 13.25 -7.85
C VAL A 138 18.89 12.24 -8.45
N SER A 139 17.85 12.69 -9.17
CA SER A 139 16.87 11.79 -9.77
C SER A 139 17.45 10.90 -10.88
N SER A 140 18.56 11.31 -11.51
CA SER A 140 19.23 10.50 -12.54
C SER A 140 19.82 9.20 -11.99
N HIS A 141 20.06 9.13 -10.68
CA HIS A 141 20.54 7.91 -9.98
C HIS A 141 19.41 6.94 -9.61
N CYS A 142 18.14 7.31 -9.83
CA CYS A 142 17.04 6.38 -9.62
C CYS A 142 17.15 5.19 -10.59
N PHE A 143 16.81 4.03 -10.08
CA PHE A 143 16.80 2.74 -10.78
C PHE A 143 18.18 2.14 -11.14
N GLU A 144 19.31 2.79 -10.82
CA GLU A 144 20.64 2.25 -11.12
C GLU A 144 20.86 0.85 -10.54
N ARG A 145 20.26 0.54 -9.38
CA ARG A 145 20.40 -0.74 -8.71
C ARG A 145 19.05 -1.47 -8.51
N ALA A 146 18.05 -1.13 -9.32
CA ALA A 146 16.72 -1.70 -9.19
C ALA A 146 16.71 -3.24 -9.25
N SER A 147 17.56 -3.84 -10.11
CA SER A 147 17.67 -5.30 -10.24
C SER A 147 18.16 -6.03 -8.98
N GLU A 148 18.84 -5.33 -8.07
CA GLU A 148 19.36 -5.92 -6.83
C GLU A 148 18.29 -5.94 -5.69
N ASP A 149 17.23 -5.16 -5.83
CA ASP A 149 16.30 -4.81 -4.75
C ASP A 149 14.81 -4.97 -5.14
N GLN A 150 14.52 -5.64 -6.26
CA GLN A 150 13.16 -5.72 -6.84
C GLN A 150 12.10 -6.22 -5.88
N ASP A 151 12.44 -7.15 -4.99
CA ASP A 151 11.53 -7.76 -4.03
C ASP A 151 11.27 -6.86 -2.79
N LYS A 152 12.05 -5.79 -2.63
CA LYS A 152 11.98 -4.88 -1.48
C LYS A 152 11.22 -3.59 -1.74
N VAL A 153 10.80 -3.33 -2.98
CA VAL A 153 10.25 -2.03 -3.36
C VAL A 153 8.81 -2.15 -3.83
N PHE A 154 7.91 -1.48 -3.13
CA PHE A 154 6.52 -1.29 -3.53
C PHE A 154 6.31 0.15 -4.01
N GLY A 155 5.69 0.31 -5.17
CA GLY A 155 5.20 1.60 -5.67
C GLY A 155 3.68 1.70 -5.49
N LEU A 156 3.20 2.69 -4.76
CA LEU A 156 1.78 2.99 -4.60
C LEU A 156 1.41 4.23 -5.42
N TYR A 157 0.48 4.08 -6.35
CA TYR A 157 0.10 5.14 -7.28
C TYR A 157 -1.38 5.47 -7.18
N GLY A 158 -1.70 6.71 -6.84
CA GLY A 158 -3.07 7.22 -6.80
C GLY A 158 -3.69 7.28 -8.20
N LYS A 159 -4.85 6.62 -8.40
CA LYS A 159 -5.57 6.63 -9.68
C LYS A 159 -6.00 8.03 -10.12
N ARG A 160 -6.17 8.94 -9.17
CA ARG A 160 -6.57 10.34 -9.39
C ARG A 160 -5.42 11.34 -9.18
N ASP A 161 -4.16 10.86 -9.17
CA ASP A 161 -3.00 11.75 -9.12
C ASP A 161 -2.88 12.52 -10.43
N THR A 162 -2.95 13.86 -10.35
CA THR A 162 -2.82 14.77 -11.49
C THR A 162 -1.43 15.40 -11.59
N LEU A 163 -0.54 15.14 -10.63
CA LEU A 163 0.78 15.78 -10.57
C LEU A 163 1.89 14.86 -11.06
N VAL A 164 1.80 13.55 -10.76
CA VAL A 164 2.85 12.57 -11.06
C VAL A 164 2.31 11.44 -11.94
N HIS A 165 3.01 11.17 -13.04
CA HIS A 165 2.65 10.15 -14.04
C HIS A 165 3.82 9.22 -14.32
N THR A 166 4.38 8.61 -13.27
CA THR A 166 5.58 7.77 -13.34
C THR A 166 5.33 6.28 -13.14
N PHE A 167 4.06 5.85 -13.20
CA PHE A 167 3.67 4.44 -13.01
C PHE A 167 4.36 3.50 -14.02
N ASP A 168 4.32 3.84 -15.32
CA ASP A 168 4.90 2.99 -16.36
C ASP A 168 6.43 2.94 -16.25
N LEU A 169 7.06 4.04 -15.88
CA LEU A 169 8.49 4.09 -15.61
C LEU A 169 8.86 3.16 -14.45
N PHE A 170 8.13 3.25 -13.34
CA PHE A 170 8.38 2.43 -12.16
C PHE A 170 8.14 0.94 -12.44
N SER A 171 6.99 0.60 -13.05
CA SER A 171 6.61 -0.79 -13.34
C SER A 171 7.55 -1.48 -14.35
N GLY A 172 8.29 -0.71 -15.13
CA GLY A 172 9.36 -1.22 -15.97
C GLY A 172 10.59 -1.72 -15.18
N HIS A 173 10.75 -1.31 -13.94
CA HIS A 173 11.87 -1.68 -13.06
C HIS A 173 11.46 -2.58 -11.89
N TYR A 174 10.26 -2.34 -11.34
CA TYR A 174 9.77 -3.02 -10.15
C TYR A 174 8.42 -3.68 -10.39
N PRO A 175 8.26 -4.99 -10.11
CA PRO A 175 6.99 -5.70 -10.33
C PRO A 175 5.88 -5.31 -9.35
N GLN A 176 6.22 -4.77 -8.16
CA GLN A 176 5.24 -4.38 -7.15
C GLN A 176 4.75 -2.93 -7.38
N ALA A 177 4.20 -2.68 -8.57
CA ALA A 177 3.55 -1.42 -8.94
C ALA A 177 2.04 -1.54 -8.69
N VAL A 178 1.53 -0.83 -7.69
CA VAL A 178 0.16 -0.96 -7.20
C VAL A 178 -0.61 0.34 -7.40
N ARG A 179 -1.80 0.27 -7.97
CA ARG A 179 -2.71 1.42 -8.08
C ARG A 179 -3.69 1.41 -6.90
N PHE A 180 -3.93 2.56 -6.31
CA PHE A 180 -4.91 2.71 -5.23
C PHE A 180 -5.92 3.82 -5.53
N ASP A 181 -7.08 3.77 -4.90
CA ASP A 181 -8.08 4.82 -5.00
C ASP A 181 -7.68 6.03 -4.15
N GLY A 182 -6.95 6.96 -4.76
CA GLY A 182 -6.42 8.13 -4.10
C GLY A 182 -5.89 9.16 -5.07
N GLU A 183 -5.50 10.29 -4.51
CA GLU A 183 -4.89 11.43 -5.18
C GLU A 183 -3.38 11.47 -4.93
N HIS A 184 -2.73 12.61 -5.24
CA HIS A 184 -1.29 12.79 -5.01
C HIS A 184 -0.91 12.72 -3.53
N TYR A 185 -1.71 13.33 -2.67
CA TYR A 185 -1.47 13.38 -1.23
C TYR A 185 -2.17 12.23 -0.51
N LEU A 186 -1.45 11.57 0.40
CA LEU A 186 -2.01 10.56 1.28
C LEU A 186 -2.95 11.22 2.30
N ASN A 187 -4.23 10.88 2.23
CA ASN A 187 -5.18 11.12 3.31
C ASN A 187 -5.29 9.88 4.21
N ASP A 188 -6.04 10.00 5.30
CA ASP A 188 -6.21 8.92 6.28
C ASP A 188 -6.80 7.65 5.67
N GLU A 189 -7.76 7.77 4.75
CA GLU A 189 -8.36 6.61 4.04
C GLU A 189 -7.32 5.90 3.16
N ALA A 190 -6.53 6.65 2.40
CA ALA A 190 -5.46 6.07 1.58
C ALA A 190 -4.39 5.38 2.44
N ILE A 191 -4.07 5.94 3.61
CA ILE A 191 -3.17 5.28 4.55
C ILE A 191 -3.77 3.97 5.05
N LEU A 192 -5.02 3.97 5.52
CA LEU A 192 -5.68 2.79 6.08
C LEU A 192 -5.87 1.66 5.06
N HIS A 193 -6.35 2.01 3.86
CA HIS A 193 -6.79 1.01 2.89
C HIS A 193 -5.73 0.68 1.84
N SER A 194 -4.63 1.44 1.76
CA SER A 194 -3.61 1.22 0.75
C SER A 194 -2.20 1.08 1.31
N LEU A 195 -1.76 2.01 2.16
CA LEU A 195 -0.41 1.97 2.71
C LEU A 195 -0.28 0.89 3.80
N LEU A 196 -1.22 0.84 4.73
CA LEU A 196 -1.18 -0.08 5.87
C LEU A 196 -1.18 -1.57 5.47
N PRO A 197 -1.97 -2.04 4.47
CA PRO A 197 -1.86 -3.40 3.97
C PRO A 197 -0.47 -3.76 3.44
N VAL A 198 0.19 -2.85 2.72
CA VAL A 198 1.55 -3.09 2.21
C VAL A 198 2.57 -3.13 3.35
N ILE A 199 2.45 -2.24 4.34
CA ILE A 199 3.28 -2.29 5.56
C ILE A 199 3.11 -3.65 6.26
N GLN A 200 1.87 -4.17 6.34
CA GLN A 200 1.60 -5.47 6.95
C GLN A 200 2.27 -6.62 6.17
N TRP A 201 2.19 -6.64 4.84
CA TRP A 201 2.88 -7.67 4.04
C TRP A 201 4.40 -7.66 4.24
N ILE A 202 4.98 -6.46 4.36
CA ILE A 202 6.41 -6.32 4.64
C ILE A 202 6.73 -6.81 6.05
N ASP A 203 5.95 -6.42 7.05
CA ASP A 203 6.14 -6.81 8.45
C ASP A 203 6.00 -8.33 8.62
N ASP A 204 4.96 -8.95 8.02
CA ASP A 204 4.75 -10.40 8.02
C ASP A 204 5.94 -11.12 7.37
N ARG A 205 6.42 -10.66 6.21
CA ARG A 205 7.60 -11.22 5.54
C ARG A 205 8.84 -11.13 6.41
N GLN A 206 9.11 -9.99 7.01
CA GLN A 206 10.28 -9.76 7.88
C GLN A 206 10.24 -10.64 9.14
N ASN A 207 9.04 -10.92 9.66
CA ASN A 207 8.85 -11.74 10.87
C ASN A 207 8.63 -13.22 10.56
N GLY A 208 8.56 -13.63 9.29
CA GLY A 208 8.24 -15.00 8.87
C GLY A 208 6.82 -15.43 9.24
N VAL A 209 5.89 -14.48 9.39
CA VAL A 209 4.49 -14.76 9.71
C VAL A 209 3.79 -15.30 8.47
N GLN A 210 3.15 -16.47 8.61
CA GLN A 210 2.25 -17.04 7.62
C GLN A 210 0.82 -16.93 8.15
N ARG A 211 0.01 -16.10 7.48
CA ARG A 211 -1.40 -15.95 7.83
C ARG A 211 -2.22 -17.08 7.22
N PRO A 212 -3.30 -17.51 7.90
CA PRO A 212 -4.23 -18.46 7.28
C PRO A 212 -4.78 -17.89 5.97
N VAL A 213 -4.81 -18.73 4.94
CA VAL A 213 -5.26 -18.35 3.60
C VAL A 213 -6.77 -18.42 3.52
N LEU A 214 -7.41 -17.31 3.14
CA LEU A 214 -8.85 -17.21 3.01
C LEU A 214 -9.23 -16.78 1.60
N PHE A 215 -9.92 -17.66 0.85
CA PHE A 215 -10.51 -17.32 -0.43
C PHE A 215 -11.95 -16.84 -0.28
N ILE A 216 -12.31 -15.84 -1.07
CA ILE A 216 -13.70 -15.40 -1.25
C ILE A 216 -14.09 -15.65 -2.70
N SER A 217 -15.08 -16.50 -2.92
CA SER A 217 -15.60 -16.82 -4.26
C SER A 217 -16.48 -15.68 -4.78
N LEU A 218 -15.99 -15.02 -5.84
CA LEU A 218 -16.72 -13.89 -6.43
C LEU A 218 -17.92 -14.41 -7.22
N SER A 219 -19.12 -14.07 -6.79
CA SER A 219 -20.38 -14.38 -7.45
C SER A 219 -21.34 -13.18 -7.37
N ASP A 220 -22.35 -13.15 -8.25
CA ASP A 220 -23.38 -12.10 -8.23
C ASP A 220 -24.03 -11.97 -6.85
N ARG A 221 -24.21 -13.08 -6.14
CA ARG A 221 -24.80 -13.09 -4.80
C ARG A 221 -23.90 -12.40 -3.77
N ILE A 222 -22.59 -12.60 -3.84
CA ILE A 222 -21.63 -11.94 -2.96
C ILE A 222 -21.51 -10.46 -3.31
N ILE A 223 -21.41 -10.13 -4.61
CA ILE A 223 -21.31 -8.75 -5.10
C ILE A 223 -22.58 -7.95 -4.77
N ASN A 224 -23.77 -8.52 -5.02
CA ASN A 224 -25.04 -7.83 -4.85
C ASN A 224 -25.45 -7.67 -3.37
N HIS A 225 -24.91 -8.49 -2.45
CA HIS A 225 -25.02 -8.31 -1.00
C HIS A 225 -23.86 -7.46 -0.46
N SER A 226 -23.40 -6.50 -1.24
CA SER A 226 -22.19 -5.68 -1.01
C SER A 226 -22.25 -4.79 0.24
N SER A 227 -23.44 -4.60 0.85
CA SER A 227 -23.53 -3.97 2.15
C SER A 227 -22.72 -4.78 3.18
N GLY A 228 -21.55 -4.25 3.53
CA GLY A 228 -20.60 -4.90 4.45
C GLY A 228 -19.46 -5.69 3.77
N PHE A 229 -19.53 -6.02 2.47
CA PHE A 229 -18.47 -6.80 1.80
C PHE A 229 -17.10 -6.12 1.87
N HIS A 230 -17.01 -4.86 1.46
CA HIS A 230 -15.75 -4.10 1.50
C HIS A 230 -15.20 -3.99 2.93
N LYS A 231 -16.10 -3.73 3.90
CA LYS A 231 -15.73 -3.70 5.32
C LYS A 231 -15.22 -5.07 5.78
N ALA A 232 -15.90 -6.15 5.38
CA ALA A 232 -15.49 -7.50 5.74
C ALA A 232 -14.11 -7.86 5.18
N VAL A 233 -13.84 -7.58 3.90
CA VAL A 233 -12.53 -7.80 3.29
C VAL A 233 -11.45 -7.00 4.03
N ALA A 234 -11.67 -5.71 4.29
CA ALA A 234 -10.72 -4.87 5.00
C ALA A 234 -10.46 -5.34 6.44
N THR A 235 -11.50 -5.82 7.15
CA THR A 235 -11.38 -6.36 8.51
C THR A 235 -10.61 -7.67 8.52
N LEU A 236 -11.00 -8.62 7.66
CA LEU A 236 -10.37 -9.94 7.59
C LEU A 236 -8.92 -9.88 7.11
N ALA A 237 -8.58 -8.94 6.22
CA ALA A 237 -7.20 -8.72 5.76
C ALA A 237 -6.22 -8.33 6.88
N ALA A 238 -6.72 -7.99 8.08
CA ALA A 238 -5.87 -7.75 9.24
C ALA A 238 -5.23 -9.04 9.79
N ASP A 239 -5.91 -10.18 9.66
CA ASP A 239 -5.53 -11.45 10.29
C ASP A 239 -5.37 -12.61 9.30
N TYR A 240 -5.89 -12.47 8.09
CA TYR A 240 -5.90 -13.51 7.05
C TYR A 240 -5.21 -13.01 5.77
N ASP A 241 -4.59 -13.93 5.02
CA ASP A 241 -4.14 -13.69 3.65
C ASP A 241 -5.34 -13.86 2.70
N ILE A 242 -5.96 -12.74 2.34
CA ILE A 242 -7.20 -12.70 1.57
C ILE A 242 -6.92 -12.89 0.08
N HIS A 243 -7.59 -13.84 -0.52
CA HIS A 243 -7.59 -14.07 -1.95
C HIS A 243 -9.02 -14.06 -2.52
N ILE A 244 -9.13 -13.64 -3.77
CA ILE A 244 -10.38 -13.73 -4.53
C ILE A 244 -10.29 -14.91 -5.49
N VAL A 245 -11.35 -15.71 -5.59
CA VAL A 245 -11.48 -16.73 -6.62
C VAL A 245 -12.73 -16.47 -7.45
N ALA A 246 -12.61 -16.60 -8.78
CA ALA A 246 -13.75 -16.52 -9.69
C ALA A 246 -13.71 -17.67 -10.71
N GLY A 247 -14.85 -18.26 -10.95
CA GLY A 247 -15.06 -19.17 -12.07
C GLY A 247 -15.39 -18.39 -13.33
N VAL A 248 -14.68 -18.66 -14.42
CA VAL A 248 -14.94 -18.01 -15.72
C VAL A 248 -15.20 -19.10 -16.77
N PRO A 249 -16.33 -19.03 -17.52
CA PRO A 249 -16.59 -19.95 -18.62
C PRO A 249 -15.50 -19.87 -19.68
N TYR A 250 -15.03 -21.02 -20.16
CA TYR A 250 -13.96 -21.11 -21.17
C TYR A 250 -14.26 -20.31 -22.45
N ASN A 251 -15.53 -20.21 -22.83
CA ASN A 251 -16.00 -19.50 -24.03
C ASN A 251 -16.20 -17.99 -23.82
N ASN A 252 -15.87 -17.45 -22.64
CA ASN A 252 -15.96 -16.02 -22.32
C ASN A 252 -14.70 -15.50 -21.63
N PRO A 253 -13.55 -15.48 -22.33
CA PRO A 253 -12.27 -15.06 -21.74
C PRO A 253 -12.24 -13.59 -21.35
N GLU A 254 -13.06 -12.72 -21.95
CA GLU A 254 -13.16 -11.30 -21.61
C GLU A 254 -13.65 -11.08 -20.17
N LEU A 255 -14.35 -12.06 -19.61
CA LEU A 255 -14.82 -11.99 -18.22
C LEU A 255 -13.63 -12.00 -17.23
N CYS A 256 -12.49 -12.59 -17.58
CA CYS A 256 -11.28 -12.51 -16.75
C CYS A 256 -10.85 -11.07 -16.53
N GLN A 257 -10.80 -10.26 -17.60
CA GLN A 257 -10.45 -8.83 -17.49
C GLN A 257 -11.44 -8.06 -16.63
N LYS A 258 -12.75 -8.38 -16.75
CA LYS A 258 -13.79 -7.78 -15.93
C LYS A 258 -13.64 -8.13 -14.44
N VAL A 259 -13.28 -9.37 -14.12
CA VAL A 259 -13.01 -9.80 -12.73
C VAL A 259 -11.82 -9.05 -12.16
N PHE A 260 -10.68 -8.99 -12.88
CA PHE A 260 -9.51 -8.24 -12.41
C PHE A 260 -9.82 -6.75 -12.23
N GLY A 261 -10.46 -6.12 -13.22
CA GLY A 261 -10.85 -4.71 -13.15
C GLY A 261 -11.80 -4.43 -11.98
N TRP A 262 -12.81 -5.30 -11.79
CA TRP A 262 -13.74 -5.15 -10.67
C TRP A 262 -13.03 -5.27 -9.32
N CYS A 263 -12.12 -6.24 -9.15
CA CYS A 263 -11.33 -6.40 -7.92
C CYS A 263 -10.44 -5.18 -7.66
N GLU A 264 -9.78 -4.66 -8.69
CA GLU A 264 -8.95 -3.47 -8.58
C GLU A 264 -9.77 -2.21 -8.22
N GLU A 265 -10.97 -2.06 -8.79
CA GLU A 265 -11.83 -0.90 -8.54
C GLU A 265 -12.51 -0.95 -7.17
N ASN A 266 -12.93 -2.12 -6.73
CA ASN A 266 -13.80 -2.27 -5.56
C ASN A 266 -13.08 -2.76 -4.30
N LEU A 267 -12.02 -3.56 -4.42
CA LEU A 267 -11.31 -4.13 -3.28
C LEU A 267 -9.89 -3.53 -3.11
N GLY A 268 -9.29 -3.09 -4.21
CA GLY A 268 -8.03 -2.36 -4.21
C GLY A 268 -6.83 -3.15 -3.68
N VAL A 269 -6.01 -2.47 -2.89
CA VAL A 269 -4.72 -2.98 -2.43
C VAL A 269 -4.78 -4.31 -1.65
N PRO A 270 -5.73 -4.55 -0.73
CA PRO A 270 -5.77 -5.81 0.03
C PRO A 270 -5.78 -7.08 -0.82
N VAL A 271 -6.32 -7.01 -2.05
CA VAL A 271 -6.37 -8.16 -2.96
C VAL A 271 -5.44 -8.03 -4.18
N TRP A 272 -4.54 -7.05 -4.15
CA TRP A 272 -3.56 -6.88 -5.21
C TRP A 272 -2.70 -8.14 -5.37
N ASN A 273 -2.59 -8.64 -6.63
CA ASN A 273 -1.92 -9.90 -6.97
C ASN A 273 -2.46 -11.16 -6.24
N ARG A 274 -3.73 -11.09 -5.78
CA ARG A 274 -4.42 -12.16 -5.03
C ARG A 274 -5.73 -12.59 -5.67
N VAL A 275 -5.81 -12.52 -7.00
CA VAL A 275 -6.99 -12.96 -7.77
C VAL A 275 -6.66 -14.23 -8.54
N THR A 276 -7.45 -15.28 -8.31
CA THR A 276 -7.32 -16.58 -8.98
C THR A 276 -8.55 -16.83 -9.85
N ILE A 277 -8.34 -17.15 -11.11
CA ILE A 277 -9.40 -17.59 -12.02
C ILE A 277 -9.32 -19.12 -12.16
N THR A 278 -10.35 -19.81 -11.67
CA THR A 278 -10.41 -21.28 -11.78
C THR A 278 -11.85 -21.79 -11.70
N ASN A 279 -12.15 -22.86 -12.44
CA ASN A 279 -13.38 -23.66 -12.31
C ASN A 279 -13.13 -24.93 -11.47
N HIS A 280 -12.04 -24.98 -10.71
CA HIS A 280 -11.63 -26.11 -9.88
C HIS A 280 -11.26 -25.66 -8.48
N LYS A 281 -12.25 -25.25 -7.66
CA LYS A 281 -12.06 -24.78 -6.29
C LYS A 281 -11.45 -25.86 -5.37
N ASN A 282 -11.63 -27.14 -5.71
CA ASN A 282 -11.00 -28.27 -5.04
C ASN A 282 -9.46 -28.32 -5.15
N LEU A 283 -8.87 -27.53 -6.05
CA LEU A 283 -7.41 -27.41 -6.19
C LEU A 283 -6.81 -26.23 -5.40
N LEU A 284 -7.64 -25.44 -4.73
CA LEU A 284 -7.16 -24.33 -3.91
C LEU A 284 -6.52 -24.86 -2.62
N LEU A 285 -5.31 -24.42 -2.34
CA LEU A 285 -4.63 -24.64 -1.07
C LEU A 285 -4.96 -23.47 -0.15
N ALA A 286 -5.98 -23.64 0.68
CA ALA A 286 -6.45 -22.60 1.57
C ALA A 286 -7.08 -23.19 2.83
N ASP A 287 -7.06 -22.42 3.92
CA ASP A 287 -7.68 -22.78 5.19
C ASP A 287 -9.19 -22.58 5.16
N TYR A 288 -9.63 -21.52 4.47
CA TYR A 288 -11.04 -21.12 4.41
C TYR A 288 -11.46 -20.75 2.99
N LEU A 289 -12.73 -21.06 2.65
CA LEU A 289 -13.38 -20.59 1.42
C LEU A 289 -14.77 -20.06 1.75
N ILE A 290 -15.01 -18.76 1.55
CA ILE A 290 -16.34 -18.15 1.61
C ILE A 290 -16.97 -18.25 0.24
N ASP A 291 -18.08 -18.96 0.11
CA ASP A 291 -18.75 -19.21 -1.16
C ASP A 291 -20.29 -19.21 -1.00
N ALA A 292 -20.98 -18.58 -1.94
CA ALA A 292 -22.44 -18.61 -2.01
C ALA A 292 -22.97 -19.83 -2.78
N GLU A 293 -22.10 -20.53 -3.52
CA GLU A 293 -22.41 -21.69 -4.35
C GLU A 293 -21.42 -22.83 -4.07
N PRO A 294 -21.44 -23.42 -2.85
CA PRO A 294 -20.40 -24.34 -2.38
C PRO A 294 -20.31 -25.64 -3.21
N GLU A 295 -21.37 -26.03 -3.93
CA GLU A 295 -21.36 -27.22 -4.79
C GLU A 295 -20.79 -26.96 -6.18
N ALA A 296 -20.71 -25.69 -6.59
CA ALA A 296 -20.27 -25.32 -7.94
C ALA A 296 -18.74 -25.34 -8.08
N ASN A 297 -18.26 -25.59 -9.31
CA ASN A 297 -16.85 -25.48 -9.68
C ASN A 297 -15.90 -26.29 -8.76
N GLY A 298 -16.31 -27.50 -8.35
CA GLY A 298 -15.51 -28.38 -7.48
C GLY A 298 -15.52 -27.96 -5.99
N GLY A 299 -16.34 -26.98 -5.59
CA GLY A 299 -16.36 -26.47 -4.20
C GLY A 299 -16.69 -27.54 -3.16
N LYS A 300 -17.55 -28.53 -3.49
CA LYS A 300 -17.88 -29.64 -2.58
C LYS A 300 -16.67 -30.50 -2.15
N ASP A 301 -15.62 -30.52 -2.97
CA ASP A 301 -14.40 -31.28 -2.71
C ASP A 301 -13.26 -30.38 -2.22
N PHE A 302 -13.56 -29.15 -1.80
CA PHE A 302 -12.59 -28.25 -1.17
C PHE A 302 -12.12 -28.81 0.17
N MET A 303 -10.81 -28.81 0.40
CA MET A 303 -10.22 -29.52 1.56
C MET A 303 -10.15 -28.67 2.83
N GLY A 304 -10.30 -27.36 2.75
CA GLY A 304 -10.35 -26.46 3.90
C GLY A 304 -11.78 -26.29 4.48
N THR A 305 -11.95 -25.28 5.30
CA THR A 305 -13.26 -24.96 5.90
C THR A 305 -14.12 -24.14 4.94
N MET A 306 -15.25 -24.70 4.52
CA MET A 306 -16.25 -24.03 3.68
C MET A 306 -17.19 -23.17 4.53
N ILE A 307 -17.26 -21.88 4.23
CA ILE A 307 -18.20 -20.92 4.79
C ILE A 307 -19.29 -20.66 3.74
N HIS A 308 -20.43 -21.32 3.89
CA HIS A 308 -21.54 -21.19 2.92
C HIS A 308 -22.29 -19.87 3.13
N PHE A 309 -21.88 -18.82 2.40
CA PHE A 309 -22.53 -17.50 2.47
C PHE A 309 -23.97 -17.57 1.94
N GLY A 310 -24.90 -17.03 2.72
CA GLY A 310 -26.34 -17.08 2.45
C GLY A 310 -27.04 -18.32 3.01
N SER A 311 -26.34 -19.19 3.74
CA SER A 311 -26.95 -20.22 4.59
C SER A 311 -27.59 -19.62 5.85
N ASP A 312 -28.28 -20.44 6.63
CA ASP A 312 -28.86 -19.98 7.90
C ASP A 312 -27.80 -19.53 8.92
N ALA A 313 -26.59 -20.07 8.85
CA ALA A 313 -25.48 -19.70 9.74
C ALA A 313 -24.74 -18.44 9.30
N PHE A 314 -24.72 -18.12 8.01
CA PHE A 314 -23.94 -17.02 7.41
C PHE A 314 -24.79 -16.22 6.42
N LYS A 315 -25.86 -15.59 6.92
CA LYS A 315 -26.80 -14.80 6.09
C LYS A 315 -26.19 -13.49 5.61
N THR A 316 -25.32 -12.91 6.43
CA THR A 316 -24.73 -11.59 6.24
C THR A 316 -23.22 -11.62 6.45
N TRP A 317 -22.54 -10.57 6.02
CA TRP A 317 -21.09 -10.38 6.30
C TRP A 317 -20.80 -10.20 7.79
N GLU A 318 -21.75 -9.69 8.57
CA GLU A 318 -21.64 -9.59 10.04
C GLU A 318 -21.57 -10.98 10.69
N ASP A 319 -22.36 -11.94 10.21
CA ASP A 319 -22.29 -13.32 10.69
C ASP A 319 -20.92 -13.93 10.40
N VAL A 320 -20.38 -13.66 9.20
CA VAL A 320 -19.03 -14.11 8.80
C VAL A 320 -17.96 -13.49 9.71
N LEU A 321 -17.99 -12.17 9.91
CA LEU A 321 -17.04 -11.49 10.78
C LEU A 321 -17.10 -12.01 12.22
N THR A 322 -18.32 -12.20 12.77
CA THR A 322 -18.52 -12.75 14.12
C THR A 322 -17.95 -14.15 14.25
N TYR A 323 -18.04 -14.98 13.20
CA TYR A 323 -17.42 -16.31 13.20
C TYR A 323 -15.90 -16.22 13.31
N PHE A 324 -15.26 -15.38 12.49
CA PHE A 324 -13.81 -15.23 12.49
C PHE A 324 -13.29 -14.56 13.76
N GLU A 325 -14.00 -13.60 14.33
CA GLU A 325 -13.66 -13.00 15.64
C GLU A 325 -13.60 -14.05 16.75
N ARG A 326 -14.55 -15.01 16.77
CA ARG A 326 -14.55 -16.10 17.75
C ARG A 326 -13.38 -17.07 17.58
N LEU A 327 -12.89 -17.27 16.35
CA LEU A 327 -11.69 -18.10 16.10
C LEU A 327 -10.41 -17.42 16.54
N GLY A 328 -10.27 -16.11 16.37
CA GLY A 328 -9.09 -15.34 16.78
C GLY A 328 -9.00 -15.09 18.29
N GLY A 329 -10.06 -15.33 19.05
CA GLY A 329 -10.11 -15.18 20.50
C GLY A 329 -9.71 -16.45 21.31
N GLN A 330 -9.06 -17.43 20.65
CA GLN A 330 -8.56 -18.65 21.33
C GLN A 330 -7.03 -18.60 21.43
#